data_acf6c96f4f25faa64ef511c37fec3f96
#
_entry.id   acf6c96f4f25faa64ef511c37fec3f96
#
_cell.length_a   1.000
_cell.length_b   1.000
_cell.length_c   1.000
_cell.angle_alpha   90.00
_cell.angle_beta   90.00
_cell.angle_gamma   90.00
#
_symmetry.space_group_name_H-M   'P 1'
#
loop_
_entity.id
_entity.type
_entity.pdbx_description
1 polymer ?
#
loop_
_entity_poly.entity_id
_entity_poly.type
_entity_poly.pdbx_seq_one_letter_code
_entity_poly.pdbx_strand_id
1 'polypeptide(L)'
;MQPPDTELRLLLLTSSYWPEHSPPQRRWTSLITTLCDQGWAVSVVAPVAHYGQGPDYNSDTKGHAWRVQHGFLGERIYRVPHLLLGDNRIFKLANQVIGAAGSVLRGVATGRQDAVVVTAPSLPLLGSALLVARFKGLPLVVEMRDAWPNLAEDASLVRGGSKSVINSAVEYVQNRADLVVTVTEGFARTLRERGVANVVTVRNGILMDRTPHLAAPPFDRERLEVLYLGNHGESQALDVLIRAAALVGEDMRLTFVGHGSQKPALRRLAMELGVNVRFLPPEYREAVFERYREADSLVISLRDDWKSFEDTIPSKTYEVLAIGRHITGIVRGEAANVLTEAGEGDIVGCKPQEIADLWRGLVADRGRLQPAGSGRAWVQHNAEYSDLACQYSELLRETIHEHRTHPPQSLGRRIARVGRAAVKVARNARSVRRSA
;
A
#
# COMPACT_ATOMS: atom_id res chain seq x y z
N MET A 1 4.26 26.28 -31.68
CA MET A 1 4.32 24.89 -32.17
C MET A 1 5.16 24.10 -31.16
N GLN A 2 4.53 23.36 -30.25
CA GLN A 2 5.25 22.47 -29.34
C GLN A 2 5.90 21.37 -30.19
N PRO A 3 7.15 20.94 -29.90
CA PRO A 3 7.73 19.79 -30.57
C PRO A 3 6.88 18.54 -30.26
N PRO A 4 6.85 17.56 -31.17
CA PRO A 4 6.06 16.34 -30.97
C PRO A 4 6.43 15.69 -29.62
N ASP A 5 5.41 15.26 -28.89
CA ASP A 5 5.53 14.61 -27.57
C ASP A 5 6.63 13.54 -27.59
N THR A 6 7.80 13.91 -27.11
CA THR A 6 8.86 12.94 -26.88
C THR A 6 8.38 12.06 -25.73
N GLU A 7 8.15 10.80 -26.02
CA GLU A 7 7.78 9.73 -25.07
C GLU A 7 8.62 9.86 -23.78
N LEU A 8 7.97 10.18 -22.67
CA LEU A 8 8.63 10.26 -21.37
C LEU A 8 8.96 8.86 -20.85
N ARG A 9 10.08 8.70 -20.20
CA ARG A 9 10.63 7.41 -19.79
C ARG A 9 10.85 7.36 -18.29
N LEU A 10 10.13 6.48 -17.63
CA LEU A 10 10.19 6.26 -16.19
C LEU A 10 11.05 5.04 -15.86
N LEU A 11 11.99 5.20 -14.94
CA LEU A 11 12.71 4.09 -14.31
C LEU A 11 12.20 3.86 -12.89
N LEU A 12 11.51 2.74 -12.68
CA LEU A 12 11.04 2.30 -11.37
C LEU A 12 12.01 1.29 -10.75
N LEU A 13 12.47 1.54 -9.52
CA LEU A 13 13.17 0.57 -8.68
C LEU A 13 12.22 0.05 -7.60
N THR A 14 12.00 -1.25 -7.53
CA THR A 14 11.11 -1.88 -6.55
C THR A 14 11.68 -3.20 -6.04
N SER A 15 11.33 -3.55 -4.80
CA SER A 15 11.72 -4.83 -4.19
C SER A 15 10.77 -5.98 -4.54
N SER A 16 9.61 -5.71 -5.16
CA SER A 16 8.61 -6.71 -5.55
C SER A 16 7.84 -6.21 -6.77
N TYR A 17 7.72 -7.06 -7.79
CA TYR A 17 6.99 -6.75 -9.02
C TYR A 17 6.41 -8.02 -9.64
N TRP A 18 5.54 -7.87 -10.67
CA TRP A 18 4.97 -9.01 -11.40
C TRP A 18 6.03 -10.09 -11.69
N PRO A 19 5.75 -11.40 -11.56
CA PRO A 19 4.44 -12.04 -11.32
C PRO A 19 4.07 -12.23 -9.83
N GLU A 20 4.77 -11.58 -8.91
CA GLU A 20 4.43 -11.61 -7.48
C GLU A 20 3.09 -10.94 -7.22
N HIS A 21 2.36 -11.41 -6.20
CA HIS A 21 1.10 -10.82 -5.78
C HIS A 21 1.28 -10.08 -4.44
N SER A 22 1.76 -8.87 -4.52
CA SER A 22 2.09 -8.04 -3.35
C SER A 22 1.44 -6.66 -3.42
N PRO A 23 1.23 -5.96 -2.30
CA PRO A 23 0.70 -4.60 -2.31
C PRO A 23 1.51 -3.61 -3.17
N PRO A 24 2.88 -3.62 -3.16
CA PRO A 24 3.65 -2.80 -4.08
C PRO A 24 3.36 -3.09 -5.54
N GLN A 25 3.33 -4.37 -5.89
CA GLN A 25 3.08 -4.80 -7.25
C GLN A 25 1.70 -4.35 -7.75
N ARG A 26 0.63 -4.54 -6.96
CA ARG A 26 -0.72 -4.13 -7.34
C ARG A 26 -0.81 -2.62 -7.58
N ARG A 27 -0.25 -1.81 -6.68
CA ARG A 27 -0.22 -0.35 -6.83
C ARG A 27 0.50 0.04 -8.12
N TRP A 28 1.72 -0.45 -8.33
CA TRP A 28 2.51 -0.06 -9.50
C TRP A 28 1.96 -0.62 -10.80
N THR A 29 1.33 -1.79 -10.81
CA THR A 29 0.59 -2.27 -11.98
C THR A 29 -0.54 -1.30 -12.35
N SER A 30 -1.33 -0.85 -11.38
CA SER A 30 -2.42 0.11 -11.65
C SER A 30 -1.89 1.46 -12.12
N LEU A 31 -0.84 1.99 -11.50
CA LEU A 31 -0.23 3.25 -11.93
C LEU A 31 0.39 3.14 -13.34
N ILE A 32 1.13 2.07 -13.63
CA ILE A 32 1.79 1.86 -14.93
C ILE A 32 0.75 1.71 -16.06
N THR A 33 -0.39 1.07 -15.82
CA THR A 33 -1.47 0.98 -16.82
C THR A 33 -1.82 2.38 -17.35
N THR A 34 -2.18 3.29 -16.46
CA THR A 34 -2.56 4.66 -16.86
C THR A 34 -1.36 5.46 -17.40
N LEU A 35 -0.15 5.27 -16.84
CA LEU A 35 1.05 5.92 -17.36
C LEU A 35 1.33 5.51 -18.82
N CYS A 36 1.23 4.21 -19.13
CA CYS A 36 1.39 3.73 -20.51
C CYS A 36 0.33 4.29 -21.45
N ASP A 37 -0.94 4.36 -20.99
CA ASP A 37 -2.04 4.98 -21.75
C ASP A 37 -1.79 6.48 -22.03
N GLN A 38 -1.02 7.15 -21.17
CA GLN A 38 -0.59 8.54 -21.31
C GLN A 38 0.74 8.71 -22.08
N GLY A 39 1.23 7.65 -22.73
CA GLY A 39 2.44 7.68 -23.55
C GLY A 39 3.76 7.62 -22.78
N TRP A 40 3.77 7.10 -21.54
CA TRP A 40 5.01 6.82 -20.84
C TRP A 40 5.59 5.47 -21.23
N ALA A 41 6.90 5.42 -21.46
CA ALA A 41 7.63 4.16 -21.51
C ALA A 41 8.19 3.82 -20.11
N VAL A 42 7.85 2.66 -19.58
CA VAL A 42 8.25 2.29 -18.22
C VAL A 42 9.29 1.17 -18.24
N SER A 43 10.37 1.41 -17.49
CA SER A 43 11.41 0.42 -17.19
C SER A 43 11.35 0.09 -15.69
N VAL A 44 11.27 -1.18 -15.34
CA VAL A 44 11.22 -1.64 -13.94
C VAL A 44 12.49 -2.42 -13.62
N VAL A 45 13.19 -2.06 -12.56
CA VAL A 45 14.27 -2.87 -11.98
C VAL A 45 13.72 -3.54 -10.73
N ALA A 46 13.67 -4.87 -10.76
CA ALA A 46 13.12 -5.69 -9.68
C ALA A 46 13.90 -7.00 -9.52
N PRO A 47 13.94 -7.59 -8.32
CA PRO A 47 14.51 -8.91 -8.12
C PRO A 47 13.81 -9.99 -8.94
N VAL A 48 14.48 -11.12 -9.14
CA VAL A 48 13.81 -12.36 -9.54
C VAL A 48 12.68 -12.62 -8.54
N ALA A 49 11.51 -13.00 -9.06
CA ALA A 49 10.32 -13.19 -8.22
C ALA A 49 10.59 -14.21 -7.09
N HIS A 50 10.30 -13.82 -5.85
CA HIS A 50 10.64 -14.56 -4.65
C HIS A 50 9.58 -14.45 -3.54
N TYR A 51 8.61 -13.53 -3.67
CA TYR A 51 7.60 -13.25 -2.66
C TYR A 51 6.20 -13.50 -3.22
N GLY A 52 5.43 -14.28 -2.47
CA GLY A 52 4.01 -14.52 -2.73
C GLY A 52 3.75 -15.19 -4.08
N GLN A 53 3.32 -16.42 -4.06
CA GLN A 53 2.88 -17.13 -5.28
C GLN A 53 1.51 -16.61 -5.69
N GLY A 54 1.46 -15.74 -6.68
CA GLY A 54 0.21 -15.34 -7.33
C GLY A 54 -0.23 -16.33 -8.41
N PRO A 55 -1.43 -16.16 -8.98
CA PRO A 55 -1.95 -17.04 -10.02
C PRO A 55 -1.09 -17.08 -11.29
N ASP A 56 -0.31 -16.04 -11.52
CA ASP A 56 0.55 -15.91 -12.71
C ASP A 56 2.00 -16.36 -12.45
N TYR A 57 2.29 -16.90 -11.25
CA TYR A 57 3.63 -17.31 -10.85
C TYR A 57 3.94 -18.72 -11.34
N ASN A 58 4.90 -18.84 -12.24
CA ASN A 58 5.43 -20.12 -12.75
C ASN A 58 6.93 -19.99 -13.07
N SER A 59 7.55 -21.07 -13.58
CA SER A 59 8.96 -21.09 -13.92
C SER A 59 9.35 -20.02 -14.94
N ASP A 60 8.49 -19.75 -15.92
CA ASP A 60 8.78 -18.85 -17.03
C ASP A 60 8.60 -17.38 -16.62
N THR A 61 7.54 -17.09 -15.85
CA THR A 61 7.25 -15.73 -15.38
C THR A 61 8.14 -15.28 -14.23
N LYS A 62 8.67 -16.21 -13.42
CA LYS A 62 9.60 -15.93 -12.32
C LYS A 62 10.79 -15.06 -12.77
N GLY A 63 11.26 -15.30 -14.00
CA GLY A 63 12.40 -14.62 -14.58
C GLY A 63 13.74 -15.16 -14.09
N HIS A 64 14.80 -14.67 -14.73
CA HIS A 64 16.18 -15.03 -14.41
C HIS A 64 16.98 -13.77 -14.14
N ALA A 65 17.89 -13.84 -13.15
CA ALA A 65 18.79 -12.74 -12.85
C ALA A 65 19.56 -12.29 -14.09
N TRP A 66 19.74 -10.99 -14.24
CA TRP A 66 20.41 -10.32 -15.36
C TRP A 66 19.70 -10.44 -16.72
N ARG A 67 18.49 -10.98 -16.78
CA ARG A 67 17.67 -10.98 -17.99
C ARG A 67 16.69 -9.79 -18.00
N VAL A 68 16.23 -9.47 -19.19
CA VAL A 68 15.16 -8.49 -19.44
C VAL A 68 13.93 -9.29 -19.85
N GLN A 69 12.80 -8.96 -19.25
CA GLN A 69 11.49 -9.49 -19.59
C GLN A 69 10.60 -8.34 -20.07
N HIS A 70 9.60 -8.64 -20.87
CA HIS A 70 8.50 -7.73 -21.12
C HIS A 70 7.34 -8.10 -20.20
N GLY A 71 6.81 -7.12 -19.49
CA GLY A 71 5.61 -7.29 -18.69
C GLY A 71 4.36 -7.23 -19.57
N PHE A 72 3.22 -7.54 -18.98
CA PHE A 72 1.93 -7.60 -19.71
C PHE A 72 1.36 -6.21 -20.05
N LEU A 73 1.90 -5.13 -19.52
CA LEU A 73 1.57 -3.73 -19.86
C LEU A 73 2.53 -3.13 -20.89
N GLY A 74 3.47 -3.92 -21.43
CA GLY A 74 4.50 -3.45 -22.36
C GLY A 74 5.76 -2.89 -21.68
N GLU A 75 5.80 -2.84 -20.36
CA GLU A 75 6.96 -2.40 -19.59
C GLU A 75 8.13 -3.35 -19.71
N ARG A 76 9.36 -2.81 -19.60
CA ARG A 76 10.60 -3.61 -19.61
C ARG A 76 11.03 -3.90 -18.18
N ILE A 77 11.11 -5.17 -17.81
CA ILE A 77 11.49 -5.62 -16.46
C ILE A 77 12.94 -6.13 -16.48
N TYR A 78 13.82 -5.43 -15.80
CA TYR A 78 15.23 -5.76 -15.63
C TYR A 78 15.40 -6.52 -14.31
N ARG A 79 15.63 -7.85 -14.40
CA ARG A 79 15.76 -8.70 -13.21
C ARG A 79 17.14 -8.58 -12.57
N VAL A 80 17.15 -8.43 -11.24
CA VAL A 80 18.35 -8.49 -10.41
C VAL A 80 18.37 -9.75 -9.56
N PRO A 81 19.53 -10.21 -9.07
CA PRO A 81 19.61 -11.42 -8.29
C PRO A 81 18.78 -11.37 -7.01
N HIS A 82 18.17 -12.50 -6.69
CA HIS A 82 17.67 -12.85 -5.36
C HIS A 82 18.14 -14.26 -5.04
N LEU A 83 18.85 -14.43 -3.93
CA LEU A 83 19.40 -15.71 -3.54
C LEU A 83 18.44 -16.46 -2.63
N LEU A 84 18.27 -17.75 -2.84
CA LEU A 84 17.47 -18.63 -2.00
C LEU A 84 18.28 -19.08 -0.77
N LEU A 85 18.59 -18.13 0.13
CA LEU A 85 19.45 -18.33 1.29
C LEU A 85 18.70 -18.73 2.58
N GLY A 86 17.39 -19.00 2.49
CA GLY A 86 16.55 -19.30 3.66
C GLY A 86 15.95 -18.06 4.33
N ASP A 87 15.22 -18.27 5.43
CA ASP A 87 14.28 -17.27 6.00
C ASP A 87 14.81 -16.47 7.19
N ASN A 88 16.10 -16.68 7.59
CA ASN A 88 16.63 -15.94 8.73
C ASN A 88 16.89 -14.47 8.41
N ARG A 89 16.98 -13.63 9.45
CA ARG A 89 17.14 -12.16 9.31
C ARG A 89 18.41 -11.75 8.54
N ILE A 90 19.50 -12.48 8.72
CA ILE A 90 20.79 -12.19 8.06
C ILE A 90 20.68 -12.42 6.56
N PHE A 91 20.07 -13.53 6.14
CA PHE A 91 19.87 -13.85 4.73
C PHE A 91 18.89 -12.90 4.06
N LYS A 92 17.84 -12.47 4.75
CA LYS A 92 16.93 -11.43 4.25
C LYS A 92 17.66 -10.10 4.01
N LEU A 93 18.51 -9.68 4.94
CA LEU A 93 19.32 -8.48 4.78
C LEU A 93 20.34 -8.63 3.66
N ALA A 94 21.04 -9.77 3.58
CA ALA A 94 21.98 -10.05 2.48
C ALA A 94 21.29 -9.97 1.11
N ASN A 95 20.11 -10.55 0.97
CA ASN A 95 19.32 -10.46 -0.25
C ASN A 95 18.93 -9.02 -0.60
N GLN A 96 18.54 -8.22 0.40
CA GLN A 96 18.24 -6.80 0.15
C GLN A 96 19.46 -6.03 -0.35
N VAL A 97 20.64 -6.29 0.22
CA VAL A 97 21.91 -5.64 -0.20
C VAL A 97 22.32 -6.10 -1.60
N ILE A 98 22.24 -7.40 -1.90
CA ILE A 98 22.57 -7.96 -3.22
C ILE A 98 21.61 -7.41 -4.29
N GLY A 99 20.32 -7.41 -4.00
CA GLY A 99 19.30 -6.85 -4.88
C GLY A 99 19.50 -5.35 -5.12
N ALA A 100 19.86 -4.61 -4.06
CA ALA A 100 20.17 -3.19 -4.14
C ALA A 100 21.41 -2.91 -5.01
N ALA A 101 22.51 -3.64 -4.81
CA ALA A 101 23.72 -3.52 -5.63
C ALA A 101 23.44 -3.87 -7.11
N GLY A 102 22.70 -4.96 -7.36
CA GLY A 102 22.21 -5.32 -8.68
C GLY A 102 21.34 -4.23 -9.32
N SER A 103 20.53 -3.55 -8.51
CA SER A 103 19.67 -2.46 -8.97
C SER A 103 20.46 -1.23 -9.42
N VAL A 104 21.59 -0.92 -8.78
CA VAL A 104 22.51 0.14 -9.27
C VAL A 104 23.03 -0.23 -10.66
N LEU A 105 23.60 -1.42 -10.82
CA LEU A 105 24.19 -1.87 -12.09
C LEU A 105 23.15 -1.87 -13.22
N ARG A 106 21.98 -2.44 -12.96
CA ARG A 106 20.89 -2.50 -13.94
C ARG A 106 20.28 -1.13 -14.19
N GLY A 107 20.03 -0.34 -13.17
CA GLY A 107 19.45 1.01 -13.30
C GLY A 107 20.34 1.93 -14.13
N VAL A 108 21.67 1.90 -13.93
CA VAL A 108 22.62 2.67 -14.75
C VAL A 108 22.65 2.15 -16.19
N ALA A 109 22.55 0.82 -16.39
CA ALA A 109 22.58 0.18 -17.71
C ALA A 109 21.27 0.31 -18.50
N THR A 110 20.17 0.78 -17.90
CA THR A 110 18.96 1.13 -18.66
C THR A 110 19.25 2.28 -19.60
N GLY A 111 18.71 2.26 -20.82
CA GLY A 111 18.87 3.33 -21.80
C GLY A 111 18.44 4.71 -21.25
N ARG A 112 18.09 5.63 -22.14
CA ARG A 112 17.58 6.96 -21.76
C ARG A 112 16.36 6.80 -20.84
N GLN A 113 16.35 7.58 -19.77
CA GLN A 113 15.25 7.74 -18.82
C GLN A 113 15.08 9.23 -18.52
N ASP A 114 13.93 9.63 -18.00
CA ASP A 114 13.63 11.03 -17.68
C ASP A 114 13.43 11.25 -16.17
N ALA A 115 13.09 10.19 -15.42
CA ALA A 115 13.01 10.20 -13.96
C ALA A 115 13.33 8.84 -13.37
N VAL A 116 13.76 8.82 -12.11
CA VAL A 116 13.94 7.62 -11.28
C VAL A 116 12.93 7.67 -10.16
N VAL A 117 12.13 6.62 -10.03
CA VAL A 117 11.23 6.39 -8.89
C VAL A 117 11.71 5.18 -8.10
N VAL A 118 11.72 5.27 -6.80
CA VAL A 118 11.94 4.13 -5.92
C VAL A 118 10.78 3.98 -4.94
N THR A 119 10.30 2.75 -4.77
CA THR A 119 9.26 2.45 -3.78
C THR A 119 9.84 1.67 -2.59
N ALA A 120 9.68 2.22 -1.38
CA ALA A 120 10.06 1.57 -0.12
C ALA A 120 9.03 0.48 0.26
N PRO A 121 9.41 -0.62 0.99
CA PRO A 121 10.19 -0.51 2.23
C PRO A 121 11.65 -0.95 2.20
N SER A 122 12.24 -1.34 1.09
CA SER A 122 13.65 -1.76 1.09
C SER A 122 14.60 -0.57 1.25
N LEU A 123 15.17 -0.40 2.44
CA LEU A 123 16.08 0.71 2.75
C LEU A 123 17.34 0.72 1.88
N PRO A 124 18.05 -0.41 1.62
CA PRO A 124 19.20 -0.41 0.72
C PRO A 124 18.84 0.05 -0.70
N LEU A 125 17.62 -0.21 -1.15
CA LEU A 125 17.16 0.19 -2.48
C LEU A 125 17.01 1.72 -2.62
N LEU A 126 16.69 2.44 -1.52
CA LEU A 126 16.66 3.90 -1.51
C LEU A 126 18.04 4.48 -1.87
N GLY A 127 19.10 3.94 -1.27
CA GLY A 127 20.48 4.32 -1.60
C GLY A 127 20.85 4.02 -3.04
N SER A 128 20.40 2.87 -3.56
CA SER A 128 20.61 2.49 -4.96
C SER A 128 19.96 3.46 -5.93
N ALA A 129 18.73 3.86 -5.66
CA ALA A 129 18.00 4.82 -6.50
C ALA A 129 18.68 6.20 -6.50
N LEU A 130 19.16 6.66 -5.34
CA LEU A 130 19.91 7.91 -5.26
C LEU A 130 21.21 7.86 -6.10
N LEU A 131 21.92 6.72 -6.07
CA LEU A 131 23.11 6.53 -6.90
C LEU A 131 22.75 6.53 -8.39
N VAL A 132 21.73 5.76 -8.80
CA VAL A 132 21.29 5.71 -10.20
C VAL A 132 20.86 7.08 -10.70
N ALA A 133 20.05 7.82 -9.92
CA ALA A 133 19.61 9.16 -10.26
C ALA A 133 20.80 10.13 -10.46
N ARG A 134 21.79 10.06 -9.57
CA ARG A 134 23.00 10.87 -9.69
C ARG A 134 23.85 10.52 -10.90
N PHE A 135 24.08 9.22 -11.15
CA PHE A 135 24.86 8.78 -12.31
C PHE A 135 24.21 9.19 -13.64
N LYS A 136 22.88 9.18 -13.69
CA LYS A 136 22.14 9.56 -14.90
C LYS A 136 21.80 11.04 -14.98
N GLY A 137 22.03 11.83 -13.92
CA GLY A 137 21.63 13.24 -13.86
C GLY A 137 20.10 13.42 -13.92
N LEU A 138 19.33 12.54 -13.26
CA LEU A 138 17.87 12.50 -13.31
C LEU A 138 17.24 12.90 -11.98
N PRO A 139 16.02 13.42 -12.00
CA PRO A 139 15.26 13.64 -10.77
C PRO A 139 14.95 12.31 -10.07
N LEU A 140 15.03 12.35 -8.74
CA LEU A 140 14.69 11.23 -7.87
C LEU A 140 13.35 11.47 -7.19
N VAL A 141 12.42 10.54 -7.39
CA VAL A 141 11.15 10.47 -6.64
C VAL A 141 11.23 9.29 -5.68
N VAL A 142 10.98 9.54 -4.40
CA VAL A 142 10.97 8.52 -3.35
C VAL A 142 9.54 8.28 -2.90
N GLU A 143 9.00 7.10 -3.18
CA GLU A 143 7.68 6.69 -2.69
C GLU A 143 7.83 5.94 -1.37
N MET A 144 7.30 6.52 -0.30
CA MET A 144 7.27 5.96 1.05
C MET A 144 5.85 5.43 1.34
N ARG A 145 5.70 4.12 1.40
CA ARG A 145 4.38 3.49 1.55
C ARG A 145 4.01 3.13 2.98
N ASP A 146 4.99 2.98 3.81
CA ASP A 146 4.85 2.69 5.23
C ASP A 146 5.62 3.73 6.03
N ALA A 147 5.18 4.02 7.26
CA ALA A 147 5.81 4.99 8.17
C ALA A 147 7.17 4.50 8.71
N TRP A 148 8.08 4.14 7.80
CA TRP A 148 9.46 3.84 8.14
C TRP A 148 10.20 5.12 8.53
N PRO A 149 11.00 5.11 9.58
CA PRO A 149 11.46 3.95 10.38
C PRO A 149 10.60 3.62 11.60
N ASN A 150 9.52 4.38 11.88
CA ASN A 150 8.69 4.18 13.07
C ASN A 150 8.10 2.76 13.13
N LEU A 151 7.63 2.24 12.00
CA LEU A 151 7.11 0.88 11.91
C LEU A 151 8.15 -0.19 12.30
N ALA A 152 9.43 0.03 11.96
CA ALA A 152 10.51 -0.89 12.37
C ALA A 152 10.76 -0.85 13.88
N GLU A 153 10.52 0.28 14.51
CA GLU A 153 10.61 0.46 15.96
C GLU A 153 9.47 -0.26 16.67
N ASP A 154 8.23 0.00 16.26
CA ASP A 154 7.04 -0.64 16.81
C ASP A 154 7.13 -2.17 16.70
N ALA A 155 7.59 -2.68 15.55
CA ALA A 155 7.83 -4.10 15.32
C ALA A 155 9.07 -4.67 16.04
N SER A 156 9.77 -3.87 16.86
CA SER A 156 11.02 -4.27 17.54
C SER A 156 12.12 -4.84 16.63
N LEU A 157 12.09 -4.45 15.34
CA LEU A 157 13.08 -4.90 14.35
C LEU A 157 14.42 -4.16 14.48
N VAL A 158 14.40 -2.96 15.04
CA VAL A 158 15.57 -2.08 15.21
C VAL A 158 15.62 -1.57 16.64
N ARG A 159 16.75 -1.73 17.32
CA ARG A 159 16.97 -1.28 18.70
C ARG A 159 18.28 -0.51 18.85
N GLY A 160 18.31 0.48 19.73
CA GLY A 160 19.53 1.20 20.13
C GLY A 160 20.19 2.00 19.00
N GLY A 161 21.51 2.01 18.93
CA GLY A 161 22.29 2.83 18.00
C GLY A 161 22.06 2.55 16.50
N SER A 162 21.65 1.33 16.13
CA SER A 162 21.31 0.99 14.75
C SER A 162 20.09 1.74 14.24
N LYS A 163 19.14 2.11 15.10
CA LYS A 163 17.98 2.93 14.79
C LYS A 163 18.41 4.31 14.25
N SER A 164 19.31 4.99 14.98
CA SER A 164 19.78 6.33 14.59
C SER A 164 20.45 6.31 13.20
N VAL A 165 21.24 5.28 12.91
CA VAL A 165 21.93 5.15 11.61
C VAL A 165 20.93 4.93 10.49
N ILE A 166 19.94 4.06 10.69
CA ILE A 166 18.88 3.79 9.68
C ILE A 166 18.05 5.06 9.44
N ASN A 167 17.62 5.74 10.51
CA ASN A 167 16.85 6.97 10.40
C ASN A 167 17.63 8.02 9.61
N SER A 168 18.89 8.26 9.98
CA SER A 168 19.74 9.23 9.29
C SER A 168 19.97 8.87 7.81
N ALA A 169 20.09 7.57 7.49
CA ALA A 169 20.24 7.13 6.10
C ALA A 169 18.96 7.37 5.28
N VAL A 170 17.78 7.09 5.86
CA VAL A 170 16.49 7.33 5.20
C VAL A 170 16.28 8.84 5.01
N GLU A 171 16.44 9.64 6.07
CA GLU A 171 16.34 11.09 6.02
C GLU A 171 17.31 11.71 5.01
N TYR A 172 18.54 11.16 4.93
CA TYR A 172 19.52 11.59 3.95
C TYR A 172 19.03 11.44 2.52
N VAL A 173 18.38 10.31 2.19
CA VAL A 173 17.83 10.08 0.85
C VAL A 173 16.57 10.94 0.63
N GLN A 174 15.65 11.00 1.58
CA GLN A 174 14.43 11.81 1.52
C GLN A 174 14.76 13.30 1.28
N ASN A 175 15.76 13.85 1.99
CA ASN A 175 16.18 15.24 1.85
C ASN A 175 16.92 15.52 0.52
N ARG A 176 17.31 14.48 -0.22
CA ARG A 176 17.94 14.60 -1.55
C ARG A 176 17.03 14.23 -2.71
N ALA A 177 15.84 13.70 -2.40
CA ALA A 177 14.83 13.48 -3.40
C ALA A 177 14.29 14.82 -3.94
N ASP A 178 13.99 14.85 -5.22
CA ASP A 178 13.29 15.99 -5.83
C ASP A 178 11.83 16.00 -5.41
N LEU A 179 11.25 14.81 -5.16
CA LEU A 179 9.91 14.63 -4.64
C LEU A 179 9.84 13.41 -3.71
N VAL A 180 9.14 13.53 -2.59
CA VAL A 180 8.75 12.40 -1.74
C VAL A 180 7.25 12.20 -1.85
N VAL A 181 6.81 11.01 -2.21
CA VAL A 181 5.40 10.63 -2.29
C VAL A 181 5.05 9.72 -1.12
N THR A 182 4.01 10.05 -0.37
CA THR A 182 3.45 9.19 0.67
C THR A 182 2.07 8.69 0.27
N VAL A 183 1.58 7.66 0.95
CA VAL A 183 0.24 7.12 0.69
C VAL A 183 -0.82 7.62 1.67
N THR A 184 -0.41 8.38 2.69
CA THR A 184 -1.29 8.97 3.71
C THR A 184 -0.86 10.39 4.03
N GLU A 185 -1.80 11.25 4.38
CA GLU A 185 -1.51 12.65 4.70
C GLU A 185 -0.87 12.80 6.09
N GLY A 186 -1.21 11.94 7.06
CA GLY A 186 -0.56 11.92 8.37
C GLY A 186 0.93 11.64 8.24
N PHE A 187 1.29 10.65 7.43
CA PHE A 187 2.71 10.38 7.20
C PHE A 187 3.40 11.52 6.42
N ALA A 188 2.71 12.15 5.45
CA ALA A 188 3.25 13.33 4.77
C ALA A 188 3.50 14.47 5.76
N ARG A 189 2.58 14.71 6.70
CA ARG A 189 2.72 15.69 7.78
C ARG A 189 3.93 15.38 8.65
N THR A 190 4.06 14.14 9.11
CA THR A 190 5.20 13.67 9.91
C THR A 190 6.53 13.92 9.19
N LEU A 191 6.61 13.69 7.87
CA LEU A 191 7.84 13.96 7.10
C LEU A 191 8.12 15.46 6.96
N ARG A 192 7.10 16.28 6.74
CA ARG A 192 7.25 17.74 6.69
C ARG A 192 7.74 18.31 8.02
N GLU A 193 7.20 17.83 9.14
CA GLU A 193 7.64 18.20 10.50
C GLU A 193 9.10 17.81 10.77
N ARG A 194 9.60 16.74 10.14
CA ARG A 194 11.02 16.35 10.14
C ARG A 194 11.88 17.15 9.16
N GLY A 195 11.33 18.13 8.47
CA GLY A 195 12.05 19.01 7.54
C GLY A 195 12.22 18.48 6.12
N VAL A 196 11.50 17.42 5.73
CA VAL A 196 11.49 16.97 4.33
C VAL A 196 10.67 17.96 3.50
N ALA A 197 11.31 18.62 2.53
CA ALA A 197 10.75 19.81 1.89
C ALA A 197 9.63 19.51 0.89
N ASN A 198 9.81 18.52 0.01
CA ASN A 198 8.90 18.23 -1.11
C ASN A 198 8.15 16.94 -0.84
N VAL A 199 7.09 17.00 -0.03
CA VAL A 199 6.27 15.82 0.30
C VAL A 199 4.86 16.02 -0.21
N VAL A 200 4.38 15.07 -0.97
CA VAL A 200 2.99 15.02 -1.45
C VAL A 200 2.36 13.67 -1.10
N THR A 201 1.03 13.66 -1.05
CA THR A 201 0.27 12.44 -0.81
C THR A 201 -0.40 11.99 -2.11
N VAL A 202 -0.12 10.74 -2.52
CA VAL A 202 -0.89 10.02 -3.53
C VAL A 202 -1.36 8.72 -2.89
N ARG A 203 -2.61 8.65 -2.52
CA ARG A 203 -3.21 7.55 -1.74
C ARG A 203 -3.04 6.20 -2.45
N ASN A 204 -3.16 5.10 -1.71
CA ASN A 204 -3.53 3.83 -2.31
C ASN A 204 -4.97 3.93 -2.81
N GLY A 205 -5.33 3.08 -3.76
CA GLY A 205 -6.65 3.09 -4.35
C GLY A 205 -7.06 1.72 -4.86
N ILE A 206 -8.13 1.72 -5.64
CA ILE A 206 -8.62 0.56 -6.36
C ILE A 206 -9.03 0.96 -7.78
N LEU A 207 -9.22 -0.03 -8.64
CA LEU A 207 -9.87 0.14 -9.94
C LEU A 207 -11.36 -0.13 -9.77
N MET A 208 -12.18 0.90 -9.87
CA MET A 208 -13.63 0.82 -9.63
C MET A 208 -14.35 -0.05 -10.66
N ASP A 209 -13.87 -0.06 -11.90
CA ASP A 209 -14.37 -0.91 -13.00
C ASP A 209 -14.21 -2.40 -12.72
N ARG A 210 -13.22 -2.78 -11.91
CA ARG A 210 -12.92 -4.17 -11.50
C ARG A 210 -13.43 -4.54 -10.12
N THR A 211 -14.10 -3.60 -9.44
CA THR A 211 -14.59 -3.80 -8.07
C THR A 211 -16.12 -3.78 -8.08
N PRO A 212 -16.79 -4.94 -7.96
CA PRO A 212 -18.24 -4.99 -7.97
C PRO A 212 -18.83 -4.27 -6.74
N HIS A 213 -20.03 -3.72 -6.89
CA HIS A 213 -20.84 -3.33 -5.76
C HIS A 213 -21.82 -4.47 -5.47
N LEU A 214 -21.84 -4.95 -4.25
CA LEU A 214 -22.68 -6.07 -3.86
C LEU A 214 -24.01 -5.56 -3.31
N ALA A 215 -25.09 -6.29 -3.62
CA ALA A 215 -26.37 -6.08 -2.96
C ALA A 215 -26.23 -6.33 -1.44
N ALA A 216 -27.04 -5.67 -0.64
CA ALA A 216 -27.09 -5.86 0.80
C ALA A 216 -27.23 -7.35 1.19
N PRO A 217 -26.65 -7.77 2.33
CA PRO A 217 -26.77 -9.15 2.76
C PRO A 217 -28.22 -9.51 3.10
N PRO A 218 -28.65 -10.78 2.96
CA PRO A 218 -29.98 -11.23 3.32
C PRO A 218 -30.28 -11.01 4.82
N PHE A 219 -31.48 -10.60 5.14
CA PHE A 219 -31.92 -10.41 6.53
C PHE A 219 -32.18 -11.72 7.30
N ASP A 220 -32.46 -12.80 6.59
CA ASP A 220 -32.89 -14.09 7.12
C ASP A 220 -31.76 -15.06 7.43
N ARG A 221 -30.50 -14.60 7.37
CA ARG A 221 -29.35 -15.44 7.77
C ARG A 221 -29.42 -15.74 9.27
N GLU A 222 -29.29 -17.01 9.61
CA GLU A 222 -29.30 -17.49 11.00
C GLU A 222 -28.18 -16.95 11.86
N ARG A 223 -27.02 -16.63 11.23
CA ARG A 223 -25.80 -16.20 11.91
C ARG A 223 -25.20 -14.97 11.24
N LEU A 224 -24.47 -14.18 12.02
CA LEU A 224 -23.65 -13.08 11.51
C LEU A 224 -22.38 -13.65 10.87
N GLU A 225 -22.18 -13.45 9.58
CA GLU A 225 -21.00 -13.87 8.84
C GLU A 225 -19.97 -12.75 8.82
N VAL A 226 -18.89 -12.90 9.58
CA VAL A 226 -17.81 -11.91 9.69
C VAL A 226 -16.58 -12.40 8.95
N LEU A 227 -16.02 -11.58 8.07
CA LEU A 227 -14.89 -11.92 7.23
C LEU A 227 -13.71 -10.98 7.45
N TYR A 228 -12.54 -11.55 7.71
CA TYR A 228 -11.25 -10.89 7.54
C TYR A 228 -10.51 -11.51 6.35
N LEU A 229 -10.09 -10.68 5.39
CA LEU A 229 -9.35 -11.10 4.22
C LEU A 229 -8.03 -10.33 4.11
N GLY A 230 -6.90 -11.00 4.34
CA GLY A 230 -5.60 -10.35 4.30
C GLY A 230 -4.45 -11.15 4.89
N ASN A 231 -3.39 -10.42 5.26
CA ASN A 231 -2.24 -11.00 5.94
C ASN A 231 -2.60 -11.36 7.39
N HIS A 232 -2.24 -12.56 7.84
CA HIS A 232 -2.37 -12.98 9.23
C HIS A 232 -1.05 -12.73 9.98
N GLY A 233 -0.66 -11.45 10.02
CA GLY A 233 0.56 -10.99 10.68
C GLY A 233 0.29 -10.42 12.07
N GLU A 234 1.35 -10.03 12.76
CA GLU A 234 1.28 -9.43 14.09
C GLU A 234 0.58 -8.07 14.08
N SER A 235 0.79 -7.31 13.00
CA SER A 235 0.24 -5.96 12.80
C SER A 235 -1.29 -5.88 12.84
N GLN A 236 -1.97 -6.99 12.60
CA GLN A 236 -3.42 -7.04 12.41
C GLN A 236 -4.19 -7.37 13.69
N ALA A 237 -3.51 -7.75 14.79
CA ALA A 237 -4.13 -8.11 16.08
C ALA A 237 -5.36 -9.06 15.95
N LEU A 238 -5.23 -10.09 15.10
CA LEU A 238 -6.38 -10.98 14.79
C LEU A 238 -6.80 -11.88 15.95
N ASP A 239 -5.98 -12.01 16.98
CA ASP A 239 -6.31 -12.73 18.21
C ASP A 239 -7.46 -12.09 18.97
N VAL A 240 -7.59 -10.76 18.95
CA VAL A 240 -8.71 -10.07 19.61
C VAL A 240 -10.05 -10.41 18.95
N LEU A 241 -10.07 -10.68 17.62
CA LEU A 241 -11.27 -11.09 16.89
C LEU A 241 -11.74 -12.49 17.32
N ILE A 242 -10.81 -13.41 17.53
CA ILE A 242 -11.12 -14.78 18.01
C ILE A 242 -11.68 -14.72 19.42
N ARG A 243 -11.09 -13.91 20.30
CA ARG A 243 -11.58 -13.69 21.65
C ARG A 243 -12.96 -13.04 21.67
N ALA A 244 -13.20 -12.07 20.78
CA ALA A 244 -14.52 -11.46 20.61
C ALA A 244 -15.57 -12.47 20.11
N ALA A 245 -15.20 -13.30 19.13
CA ALA A 245 -16.07 -14.36 18.62
C ALA A 245 -16.43 -15.38 19.71
N ALA A 246 -15.50 -15.71 20.61
CA ALA A 246 -15.78 -16.56 21.78
C ALA A 246 -16.85 -15.95 22.71
N LEU A 247 -16.87 -14.63 22.85
CA LEU A 247 -17.86 -13.91 23.66
C LEU A 247 -19.25 -13.85 23.02
N VAL A 248 -19.33 -13.83 21.68
CA VAL A 248 -20.61 -13.83 20.94
C VAL A 248 -21.20 -15.22 20.86
N GLY A 249 -20.37 -16.24 20.64
CA GLY A 249 -20.79 -17.64 20.59
C GLY A 249 -21.31 -18.09 19.23
N GLU A 250 -22.38 -18.89 19.22
CA GLU A 250 -22.90 -19.57 18.02
C GLU A 250 -23.69 -18.65 17.07
N ASP A 251 -24.08 -17.46 17.51
CA ASP A 251 -24.85 -16.50 16.70
C ASP A 251 -24.01 -15.85 15.59
N MET A 252 -22.70 -16.15 15.53
CA MET A 252 -21.81 -15.67 14.49
C MET A 252 -20.86 -16.74 13.95
N ARG A 253 -20.31 -16.47 12.78
CA ARG A 253 -19.19 -17.21 12.21
C ARG A 253 -18.09 -16.25 11.81
N LEU A 254 -16.85 -16.53 12.25
CA LEU A 254 -15.67 -15.79 11.87
C LEU A 254 -14.88 -16.56 10.82
N THR A 255 -14.61 -15.91 9.68
CA THR A 255 -13.82 -16.49 8.60
C THR A 255 -12.55 -15.66 8.37
N PHE A 256 -11.40 -16.33 8.34
CA PHE A 256 -10.10 -15.75 7.99
C PHE A 256 -9.62 -16.31 6.66
N VAL A 257 -9.42 -15.44 5.66
CA VAL A 257 -8.88 -15.80 4.34
C VAL A 257 -7.49 -15.19 4.18
N GLY A 258 -6.48 -16.02 3.94
CA GLY A 258 -5.13 -15.54 3.75
C GLY A 258 -4.04 -16.41 4.39
N HIS A 259 -2.86 -15.82 4.49
CA HIS A 259 -1.70 -16.43 5.13
C HIS A 259 -0.97 -15.41 6.00
N GLY A 260 -0.04 -15.87 6.83
CA GLY A 260 0.80 -15.01 7.65
C GLY A 260 1.42 -15.76 8.82
N SER A 261 2.43 -15.14 9.44
CA SER A 261 3.23 -15.75 10.50
C SER A 261 2.43 -16.13 11.76
N GLN A 262 1.31 -15.43 12.01
CA GLN A 262 0.46 -15.69 13.18
C GLN A 262 -0.60 -16.77 12.94
N LYS A 263 -0.84 -17.22 11.71
CA LYS A 263 -1.90 -18.20 11.40
C LYS A 263 -1.85 -19.47 12.27
N PRO A 264 -0.67 -20.09 12.56
CA PRO A 264 -0.61 -21.24 13.46
C PRO A 264 -1.02 -20.92 14.90
N ALA A 265 -0.63 -19.74 15.41
CA ALA A 265 -0.98 -19.31 16.77
C ALA A 265 -2.48 -18.99 16.88
N LEU A 266 -3.06 -18.33 15.85
CA LEU A 266 -4.49 -18.04 15.78
C LEU A 266 -5.35 -19.31 15.75
N ARG A 267 -4.91 -20.37 15.03
CA ARG A 267 -5.59 -21.66 15.05
C ARG A 267 -5.58 -22.32 16.41
N ARG A 268 -4.44 -22.29 17.12
CA ARG A 268 -4.36 -22.81 18.50
C ARG A 268 -5.30 -22.04 19.42
N LEU A 269 -5.27 -20.71 19.37
CA LEU A 269 -6.16 -19.88 20.18
C LEU A 269 -7.65 -20.20 19.95
N ALA A 270 -8.06 -20.40 18.69
CA ALA A 270 -9.43 -20.76 18.36
C ALA A 270 -9.82 -22.12 18.97
N MET A 271 -8.93 -23.11 18.92
CA MET A 271 -9.14 -24.42 19.55
C MET A 271 -9.22 -24.31 21.07
N GLU A 272 -8.32 -23.57 21.71
CA GLU A 272 -8.28 -23.36 23.16
C GLU A 272 -9.56 -22.71 23.69
N LEU A 273 -10.12 -21.78 22.92
CA LEU A 273 -11.37 -21.07 23.27
C LEU A 273 -12.65 -21.79 22.80
N GLY A 274 -12.51 -22.91 22.09
CA GLY A 274 -13.67 -23.64 21.54
C GLY A 274 -14.45 -22.88 20.48
N VAL A 275 -13.81 -21.94 19.78
CA VAL A 275 -14.45 -21.11 18.75
C VAL A 275 -14.28 -21.72 17.37
N ASN A 276 -15.39 -21.86 16.64
CA ASN A 276 -15.37 -22.35 15.26
C ASN A 276 -14.99 -21.25 14.28
N VAL A 277 -13.67 -21.00 14.14
CA VAL A 277 -13.13 -20.07 13.15
C VAL A 277 -12.77 -20.80 11.86
N ARG A 278 -13.31 -20.34 10.74
CA ARG A 278 -12.99 -20.90 9.41
C ARG A 278 -11.69 -20.28 8.88
N PHE A 279 -10.62 -21.06 8.73
CA PHE A 279 -9.32 -20.61 8.20
C PHE A 279 -9.14 -21.10 6.76
N LEU A 280 -9.23 -20.20 5.79
CA LEU A 280 -9.06 -20.48 4.37
C LEU A 280 -7.63 -20.11 3.89
N PRO A 281 -7.17 -20.73 2.79
CA PRO A 281 -5.95 -20.30 2.11
C PRO A 281 -6.12 -18.92 1.49
N PRO A 282 -5.03 -18.28 0.99
CA PRO A 282 -5.14 -17.10 0.14
C PRO A 282 -6.00 -17.38 -1.08
N GLU A 283 -6.91 -16.47 -1.38
CA GLU A 283 -7.76 -16.51 -2.55
C GLU A 283 -7.51 -15.28 -3.44
N TYR A 284 -7.83 -15.40 -4.73
CA TYR A 284 -7.54 -14.39 -5.74
C TYR A 284 -8.73 -14.21 -6.69
N ARG A 285 -8.83 -13.03 -7.29
CA ARG A 285 -9.80 -12.71 -8.34
C ARG A 285 -11.25 -12.98 -7.87
N GLU A 286 -12.03 -13.72 -8.66
CA GLU A 286 -13.45 -13.98 -8.40
C GLU A 286 -13.70 -14.69 -7.07
N ALA A 287 -12.81 -15.59 -6.63
CA ALA A 287 -12.94 -16.26 -5.34
C ALA A 287 -12.99 -15.28 -4.16
N VAL A 288 -12.28 -14.14 -4.25
CA VAL A 288 -12.33 -13.07 -3.24
C VAL A 288 -13.73 -12.43 -3.19
N PHE A 289 -14.33 -12.19 -4.36
CA PHE A 289 -15.67 -11.59 -4.42
C PHE A 289 -16.75 -12.53 -3.92
N GLU A 290 -16.59 -13.86 -4.11
CA GLU A 290 -17.49 -14.84 -3.49
C GLU A 290 -17.42 -14.76 -1.97
N ARG A 291 -16.20 -14.61 -1.37
CA ARG A 291 -16.10 -14.44 0.09
C ARG A 291 -16.79 -13.16 0.56
N TYR A 292 -16.68 -12.07 -0.20
CA TYR A 292 -17.40 -10.85 0.13
C TYR A 292 -18.92 -11.00 0.03
N ARG A 293 -19.43 -11.81 -0.93
CA ARG A 293 -20.87 -12.12 -1.04
C ARG A 293 -21.37 -12.95 0.16
N GLU A 294 -20.54 -13.88 0.65
CA GLU A 294 -20.86 -14.70 1.82
C GLU A 294 -20.89 -13.89 3.13
N ALA A 295 -20.19 -12.78 3.20
CA ALA A 295 -20.04 -11.99 4.42
C ALA A 295 -21.16 -10.99 4.63
N ASP A 296 -21.49 -10.74 5.89
CA ASP A 296 -22.36 -9.65 6.36
C ASP A 296 -21.53 -8.42 6.77
N SER A 297 -20.41 -8.66 7.48
CA SER A 297 -19.48 -7.63 7.92
C SER A 297 -18.04 -7.96 7.52
N LEU A 298 -17.33 -6.98 7.00
CA LEU A 298 -15.92 -7.08 6.61
C LEU A 298 -15.06 -6.40 7.67
N VAL A 299 -13.97 -7.06 8.08
CA VAL A 299 -13.09 -6.54 9.12
C VAL A 299 -11.88 -5.83 8.54
N ILE A 300 -11.63 -4.62 9.03
CA ILE A 300 -10.36 -3.90 8.89
C ILE A 300 -9.74 -3.80 10.27
N SER A 301 -8.55 -4.38 10.46
CA SER A 301 -7.93 -4.45 11.78
C SER A 301 -6.44 -4.12 11.72
N LEU A 302 -6.04 -3.23 12.62
CA LEU A 302 -4.66 -2.95 13.01
C LEU A 302 -4.59 -2.91 14.54
N ARG A 303 -3.47 -3.35 15.10
CA ARG A 303 -3.24 -3.22 16.53
C ARG A 303 -3.13 -1.74 16.94
N ASP A 304 -3.57 -1.43 18.14
CA ASP A 304 -3.69 -0.04 18.62
C ASP A 304 -2.50 0.44 19.46
N ASP A 305 -1.57 -0.46 19.79
CA ASP A 305 -0.37 -0.15 20.58
C ASP A 305 0.85 0.27 19.72
N TRP A 306 0.74 0.22 18.39
CA TRP A 306 1.78 0.71 17.47
C TRP A 306 1.46 2.12 16.99
N LYS A 307 2.29 3.09 17.40
CA LYS A 307 2.09 4.50 17.07
C LYS A 307 2.13 4.79 15.56
N SER A 308 2.92 4.04 14.80
CA SER A 308 3.00 4.17 13.34
C SER A 308 1.67 3.88 12.63
N PHE A 309 0.74 3.19 13.29
CA PHE A 309 -0.57 2.88 12.70
C PHE A 309 -1.58 4.02 12.80
N GLU A 310 -1.27 5.09 13.52
CA GLU A 310 -2.07 6.31 13.44
C GLU A 310 -1.99 6.99 12.07
N ASP A 311 -0.86 6.84 11.38
CA ASP A 311 -0.62 7.38 10.04
C ASP A 311 -0.81 6.33 8.92
N THR A 312 -1.32 5.12 9.23
CA THR A 312 -1.40 4.00 8.29
C THR A 312 -2.84 3.70 7.91
N ILE A 313 -3.09 3.55 6.61
CA ILE A 313 -4.35 3.05 6.07
C ILE A 313 -4.09 1.70 5.42
N PRO A 314 -4.69 0.60 5.91
CA PRO A 314 -4.61 -0.70 5.23
C PRO A 314 -5.13 -0.60 3.81
N SER A 315 -4.40 -1.12 2.84
CA SER A 315 -4.77 -1.01 1.42
C SER A 315 -6.13 -1.63 1.09
N LYS A 316 -6.58 -2.61 1.89
CA LYS A 316 -7.92 -3.22 1.78
C LYS A 316 -9.06 -2.28 2.16
N THR A 317 -8.81 -1.21 2.91
CA THR A 317 -9.83 -0.24 3.33
C THR A 317 -10.62 0.29 2.12
N TYR A 318 -9.94 0.66 1.06
CA TYR A 318 -10.58 1.21 -0.15
C TYR A 318 -11.43 0.17 -0.88
N GLU A 319 -10.95 -1.08 -0.97
CA GLU A 319 -11.69 -2.19 -1.57
C GLU A 319 -12.96 -2.51 -0.79
N VAL A 320 -12.85 -2.60 0.54
CA VAL A 320 -13.96 -2.92 1.44
C VAL A 320 -15.03 -1.81 1.41
N LEU A 321 -14.62 -0.53 1.39
CA LEU A 321 -15.54 0.60 1.24
C LEU A 321 -16.32 0.56 -0.09
N ALA A 322 -15.68 0.10 -1.18
CA ALA A 322 -16.32 0.07 -2.49
C ALA A 322 -17.25 -1.12 -2.70
N ILE A 323 -17.08 -2.20 -1.93
CA ILE A 323 -17.83 -3.46 -2.07
C ILE A 323 -19.30 -3.32 -1.64
N GLY A 324 -19.61 -2.44 -0.67
CA GLY A 324 -20.99 -2.31 -0.15
C GLY A 324 -21.33 -3.42 0.83
N ARG A 325 -20.53 -3.57 1.87
CA ARG A 325 -20.80 -4.40 3.06
C ARG A 325 -20.52 -3.59 4.30
N HIS A 326 -21.22 -3.91 5.38
CA HIS A 326 -20.89 -3.35 6.69
C HIS A 326 -19.42 -3.58 7.02
N ILE A 327 -18.77 -2.60 7.66
CA ILE A 327 -17.36 -2.65 8.03
C ILE A 327 -17.24 -2.64 9.55
N THR A 328 -16.60 -3.65 10.11
CA THR A 328 -16.10 -3.62 11.49
C THR A 328 -14.66 -3.07 11.46
N GLY A 329 -14.48 -1.81 11.83
CA GLY A 329 -13.19 -1.11 11.84
C GLY A 329 -12.53 -1.17 13.22
N ILE A 330 -11.42 -1.91 13.34
CA ILE A 330 -10.57 -1.92 14.53
C ILE A 330 -9.30 -1.17 14.15
N VAL A 331 -9.42 0.13 14.06
CA VAL A 331 -8.39 1.05 13.54
C VAL A 331 -8.43 2.39 14.26
N ARG A 332 -7.34 3.13 14.18
CA ARG A 332 -7.18 4.48 14.72
C ARG A 332 -6.66 5.44 13.65
N GLY A 333 -6.53 6.70 14.02
CA GLY A 333 -5.88 7.72 13.22
C GLY A 333 -6.49 7.85 11.82
N GLU A 334 -5.66 7.89 10.79
CA GLU A 334 -6.09 8.12 9.42
C GLU A 334 -7.05 7.05 8.86
N ALA A 335 -6.87 5.79 9.24
CA ALA A 335 -7.79 4.74 8.79
C ALA A 335 -9.19 4.93 9.39
N ALA A 336 -9.28 5.30 10.65
CA ALA A 336 -10.55 5.62 11.30
C ALA A 336 -11.20 6.88 10.67
N ASN A 337 -10.40 7.92 10.39
CA ASN A 337 -10.89 9.13 9.73
C ASN A 337 -11.49 8.82 8.35
N VAL A 338 -10.83 7.97 7.55
CA VAL A 338 -11.33 7.55 6.23
C VAL A 338 -12.68 6.83 6.35
N LEU A 339 -12.84 5.90 7.30
CA LEU A 339 -14.12 5.22 7.53
C LEU A 339 -15.21 6.19 7.97
N THR A 340 -14.88 7.14 8.86
CA THR A 340 -15.81 8.17 9.34
C THR A 340 -16.22 9.11 8.20
N GLU A 341 -15.27 9.60 7.40
CA GLU A 341 -15.54 10.47 6.25
C GLU A 341 -16.37 9.75 5.18
N ALA A 342 -16.13 8.46 4.99
CA ALA A 342 -16.88 7.64 4.05
C ALA A 342 -18.29 7.30 4.55
N GLY A 343 -18.57 7.47 5.86
CA GLY A 343 -19.86 7.20 6.47
C GLY A 343 -20.26 5.71 6.42
N GLU A 344 -19.29 4.81 6.47
CA GLU A 344 -19.52 3.36 6.34
C GLU A 344 -18.92 2.58 7.50
N GLY A 345 -19.74 1.71 8.10
CA GLY A 345 -19.33 0.77 9.15
C GLY A 345 -19.23 1.39 10.54
N ASP A 346 -18.84 0.56 11.48
CA ASP A 346 -18.64 0.91 12.88
C ASP A 346 -17.18 0.78 13.27
N ILE A 347 -16.66 1.80 13.98
CA ILE A 347 -15.29 1.80 14.50
C ILE A 347 -15.33 1.47 15.98
N VAL A 348 -14.55 0.47 16.40
CA VAL A 348 -14.43 0.01 17.79
C VAL A 348 -12.97 -0.11 18.21
N GLY A 349 -12.75 -0.10 19.53
CA GLY A 349 -11.43 -0.31 20.13
C GLY A 349 -10.90 -1.73 19.91
N CYS A 350 -9.59 -1.89 20.02
CA CYS A 350 -8.92 -3.19 19.92
C CYS A 350 -9.10 -4.02 21.21
N LYS A 351 -10.36 -4.18 21.65
CA LYS A 351 -10.73 -4.94 22.85
C LYS A 351 -11.79 -5.96 22.53
N PRO A 352 -11.60 -7.23 22.94
CA PRO A 352 -12.55 -8.31 22.64
C PRO A 352 -14.00 -7.99 23.04
N GLN A 353 -14.19 -7.33 24.18
CA GLN A 353 -15.54 -7.01 24.68
C GLN A 353 -16.24 -5.98 23.79
N GLU A 354 -15.55 -4.88 23.43
CA GLU A 354 -16.11 -3.82 22.57
C GLU A 354 -16.51 -4.38 21.19
N ILE A 355 -15.68 -5.25 20.62
CA ILE A 355 -15.94 -5.92 19.35
C ILE A 355 -17.13 -6.88 19.46
N ALA A 356 -17.19 -7.67 20.56
CA ALA A 356 -18.30 -8.60 20.80
C ALA A 356 -19.62 -7.86 20.97
N ASP A 357 -19.63 -6.75 21.68
CA ASP A 357 -20.83 -5.94 21.91
C ASP A 357 -21.34 -5.32 20.59
N LEU A 358 -20.45 -4.85 19.72
CA LEU A 358 -20.79 -4.44 18.36
C LEU A 358 -21.45 -5.61 17.59
N TRP A 359 -20.80 -6.78 17.56
CA TRP A 359 -21.30 -7.92 16.78
C TRP A 359 -22.64 -8.47 17.32
N ARG A 360 -22.86 -8.48 18.63
CA ARG A 360 -24.19 -8.78 19.23
C ARG A 360 -25.24 -7.76 18.79
N GLY A 361 -24.87 -6.48 18.73
CA GLY A 361 -25.76 -5.44 18.21
C GLY A 361 -26.13 -5.66 16.75
N LEU A 362 -25.20 -6.13 15.90
CA LEU A 362 -25.45 -6.47 14.50
C LEU A 362 -26.29 -7.75 14.35
N VAL A 363 -26.18 -8.71 15.27
CA VAL A 363 -27.04 -9.90 15.33
C VAL A 363 -28.45 -9.48 15.69
N ALA A 364 -28.64 -8.62 16.71
CA ALA A 364 -29.93 -8.18 17.19
C ALA A 364 -30.63 -7.24 16.21
N ASP A 365 -29.92 -6.40 15.51
CA ASP A 365 -30.42 -5.46 14.51
C ASP A 365 -29.65 -5.58 13.19
N ARG A 366 -30.13 -6.44 12.32
CA ARG A 366 -29.55 -6.65 10.99
C ARG A 366 -29.79 -5.47 10.02
N GLY A 367 -30.66 -4.52 10.38
CA GLY A 367 -30.82 -3.28 9.63
C GLY A 367 -29.52 -2.47 9.56
N ARG A 368 -28.67 -2.55 10.59
CA ARG A 368 -27.35 -1.92 10.63
C ARG A 368 -26.33 -2.49 9.63
N LEU A 369 -26.60 -3.68 9.08
CA LEU A 369 -25.76 -4.30 8.05
C LEU A 369 -26.01 -3.71 6.66
N GLN A 370 -27.03 -2.88 6.51
CA GLN A 370 -27.33 -2.24 5.22
C GLN A 370 -26.31 -1.14 4.96
N PRO A 371 -25.57 -1.21 3.83
CA PRO A 371 -24.59 -0.18 3.50
C PRO A 371 -25.30 1.14 3.20
N ALA A 372 -24.75 2.24 3.67
CA ALA A 372 -25.22 3.58 3.34
C ALA A 372 -24.95 3.95 1.87
N GLY A 373 -24.03 3.25 1.20
CA GLY A 373 -23.61 3.49 -0.18
C GLY A 373 -22.63 4.65 -0.35
N SER A 374 -22.37 5.39 0.73
CA SER A 374 -21.47 6.54 0.73
C SER A 374 -20.00 6.12 0.57
N GLY A 375 -19.60 4.95 1.06
CA GLY A 375 -18.25 4.43 0.98
C GLY A 375 -17.76 4.27 -0.46
N ARG A 376 -18.59 3.73 -1.35
CA ARG A 376 -18.26 3.61 -2.78
C ARG A 376 -18.06 4.97 -3.44
N ALA A 377 -18.96 5.91 -3.19
CA ALA A 377 -18.85 7.27 -3.70
C ALA A 377 -17.60 7.98 -3.17
N TRP A 378 -17.29 7.80 -1.89
CA TRP A 378 -16.06 8.34 -1.31
C TRP A 378 -14.81 7.79 -2.00
N VAL A 379 -14.73 6.47 -2.22
CA VAL A 379 -13.60 5.83 -2.92
C VAL A 379 -13.46 6.34 -4.35
N GLN A 380 -14.56 6.46 -5.08
CA GLN A 380 -14.56 6.98 -6.45
C GLN A 380 -13.95 8.39 -6.53
N HIS A 381 -14.20 9.24 -5.53
CA HIS A 381 -13.66 10.61 -5.53
C HIS A 381 -12.25 10.74 -4.95
N ASN A 382 -11.82 9.81 -4.09
CA ASN A 382 -10.60 9.97 -3.30
C ASN A 382 -9.54 8.90 -3.53
N ALA A 383 -9.92 7.76 -4.12
CA ALA A 383 -9.07 6.58 -4.20
C ALA A 383 -9.28 5.73 -5.48
N GLU A 384 -9.78 6.34 -6.57
CA GLU A 384 -9.80 5.71 -7.90
C GLU A 384 -8.39 5.73 -8.50
N TYR A 385 -7.87 4.56 -8.90
CA TYR A 385 -6.49 4.48 -9.39
C TYR A 385 -6.24 5.22 -10.69
N SER A 386 -7.22 5.34 -11.58
CA SER A 386 -7.07 6.12 -12.81
C SER A 386 -6.78 7.60 -12.51
N ASP A 387 -7.52 8.19 -11.55
CA ASP A 387 -7.35 9.59 -11.16
C ASP A 387 -6.04 9.79 -10.38
N LEU A 388 -5.72 8.86 -9.47
CA LEU A 388 -4.45 8.87 -8.72
C LEU A 388 -3.24 8.72 -9.65
N ALA A 389 -3.35 7.93 -10.71
CA ALA A 389 -2.29 7.76 -11.69
C ALA A 389 -2.14 9.00 -12.59
N CYS A 390 -3.23 9.67 -12.96
CA CYS A 390 -3.18 10.97 -13.61
C CYS A 390 -2.47 12.00 -12.73
N GLN A 391 -2.84 12.10 -11.46
CA GLN A 391 -2.16 12.95 -10.49
C GLN A 391 -0.65 12.61 -10.38
N TYR A 392 -0.31 11.33 -10.33
CA TYR A 392 1.08 10.88 -10.24
C TYR A 392 1.87 11.26 -11.50
N SER A 393 1.26 11.12 -12.68
CA SER A 393 1.84 11.52 -13.97
C SER A 393 2.14 13.02 -14.03
N GLU A 394 1.21 13.85 -13.55
CA GLU A 394 1.41 15.31 -13.48
C GLU A 394 2.58 15.67 -12.56
N LEU A 395 2.62 15.07 -11.36
CA LEU A 395 3.72 15.25 -10.41
C LEU A 395 5.08 14.84 -10.98
N LEU A 396 5.13 13.75 -11.75
CA LEU A 396 6.35 13.32 -12.44
C LEU A 396 6.76 14.33 -13.51
N ARG A 397 5.82 14.80 -14.33
CA ARG A 397 6.10 15.81 -15.38
C ARG A 397 6.59 17.13 -14.79
N GLU A 398 5.95 17.61 -13.73
CA GLU A 398 6.37 18.80 -12.99
C GLU A 398 7.79 18.62 -12.41
N THR A 399 8.06 17.48 -11.76
CA THR A 399 9.35 17.16 -11.17
C THR A 399 10.47 17.11 -12.22
N ILE A 400 10.21 16.50 -13.39
CA ILE A 400 11.15 16.44 -14.51
C ILE A 400 11.41 17.84 -15.06
N HIS A 401 10.36 18.62 -15.28
CA HIS A 401 10.48 19.99 -15.79
C HIS A 401 11.32 20.86 -14.86
N GLU A 402 11.02 20.81 -13.57
CA GLU A 402 11.74 21.59 -12.57
C GLU A 402 13.20 21.17 -12.40
N HIS A 403 13.49 19.87 -12.47
CA HIS A 403 14.86 19.36 -12.43
C HIS A 403 15.68 19.83 -13.66
N ARG A 404 15.05 19.90 -14.83
CA ARG A 404 15.70 20.36 -16.07
C ARG A 404 15.93 21.88 -16.08
N THR A 405 15.00 22.65 -15.56
CA THR A 405 15.08 24.13 -15.55
C THR A 405 15.91 24.66 -14.39
N HIS A 406 15.94 23.93 -13.27
CA HIS A 406 16.65 24.30 -12.05
C HIS A 406 17.42 23.11 -11.52
N PRO A 407 18.51 22.70 -12.17
CA PRO A 407 19.32 21.60 -11.67
C PRO A 407 19.78 21.89 -10.23
N PRO A 408 19.88 20.88 -9.36
CA PRO A 408 20.01 21.03 -7.92
C PRO A 408 21.30 21.80 -7.56
N GLN A 409 21.16 23.10 -7.39
CA GLN A 409 22.13 23.96 -6.75
C GLN A 409 21.52 24.56 -5.48
N SER A 410 22.09 24.13 -4.34
CA SER A 410 21.91 24.66 -2.98
C SER A 410 20.52 24.53 -2.31
N LEU A 411 20.58 24.19 -1.02
CA LEU A 411 19.48 23.94 -0.08
C LEU A 411 18.45 25.09 0.03
N GLY A 412 18.84 26.34 -0.24
CA GLY A 412 18.00 27.52 -0.04
C GLY A 412 16.84 27.70 -1.02
N ARG A 413 16.87 27.09 -2.19
CA ARG A 413 15.81 27.19 -3.20
C ARG A 413 14.72 26.11 -3.07
N ARG A 414 14.99 25.03 -2.32
CA ARG A 414 14.03 23.95 -2.07
C ARG A 414 12.86 24.41 -1.21
N ILE A 415 13.07 25.32 -0.24
CA ILE A 415 12.05 25.80 0.69
C ILE A 415 10.97 26.66 0.00
N ALA A 416 11.31 27.41 -1.03
CA ALA A 416 10.37 28.26 -1.77
C ALA A 416 9.34 27.48 -2.61
N ARG A 417 9.56 26.20 -2.85
CA ARG A 417 8.75 25.31 -3.69
C ARG A 417 7.50 24.76 -3.01
N VAL A 418 7.60 24.47 -1.70
CA VAL A 418 6.53 23.83 -0.91
C VAL A 418 5.25 24.67 -0.86
N GLY A 419 5.39 26.00 -0.83
CA GLY A 419 4.25 26.91 -0.81
C GLY A 419 3.38 26.89 -2.07
N ARG A 420 3.96 26.54 -3.22
CA ARG A 420 3.25 26.57 -4.51
C ARG A 420 2.48 25.30 -4.82
N ALA A 421 3.03 24.13 -4.54
CA ALA A 421 2.35 22.85 -4.77
C ALA A 421 1.18 22.64 -3.80
N ALA A 422 1.34 22.97 -2.52
CA ALA A 422 0.28 22.90 -1.53
C ALA A 422 -0.89 23.85 -1.82
N VAL A 423 -0.60 25.05 -2.36
CA VAL A 423 -1.63 26.02 -2.76
C VAL A 423 -2.41 25.53 -4.00
N LYS A 424 -1.76 24.83 -4.95
CA LYS A 424 -2.42 24.32 -6.16
C LYS A 424 -3.35 23.15 -5.87
N VAL A 425 -2.94 22.23 -4.98
CA VAL A 425 -3.78 21.11 -4.52
C VAL A 425 -4.99 21.64 -3.73
N ALA A 426 -4.80 22.61 -2.84
CA ALA A 426 -5.89 23.25 -2.12
C ALA A 426 -6.83 24.05 -3.02
N ARG A 427 -6.33 24.58 -4.14
CA ARG A 427 -7.12 25.34 -5.11
C ARG A 427 -7.99 24.43 -5.96
N ASN A 428 -7.48 23.27 -6.40
CA ASN A 428 -8.22 22.25 -7.13
C ASN A 428 -9.31 21.60 -6.28
N ALA A 429 -9.01 21.31 -5.00
CA ALA A 429 -10.02 20.81 -4.04
C ALA A 429 -11.14 21.82 -3.76
N ARG A 430 -10.86 23.13 -3.84
CA ARG A 430 -11.88 24.19 -3.69
C ARG A 430 -12.69 24.47 -4.96
N SER A 431 -12.13 24.24 -6.15
CA SER A 431 -12.88 24.40 -7.42
C SER A 431 -13.94 23.32 -7.59
N VAL A 432 -13.64 22.08 -7.17
CA VAL A 432 -14.59 20.97 -7.18
C VAL A 432 -15.75 21.19 -6.19
N ARG A 433 -15.50 21.85 -5.03
CA ARG A 433 -16.56 22.19 -4.05
C ARG A 433 -17.48 23.36 -4.49
N ARG A 434 -17.16 24.08 -5.58
CA ARG A 434 -18.00 25.17 -6.10
C ARG A 434 -18.82 24.77 -7.33
N SER A 435 -18.62 23.58 -7.85
CA SER A 435 -19.34 23.03 -9.01
C SER A 435 -20.31 21.89 -8.64
N ALA A 436 -20.45 21.58 -7.35
CA ALA A 436 -21.50 20.77 -6.74
C ALA A 436 -22.34 21.69 -5.82
#